data_cd0ee5729711d150fdde623f424a1be3
#
_entry.id   cd0ee5729711d150fdde623f424a1be3
#
_cell.length_a   1.000
_cell.length_b   1.000
_cell.length_c   1.000
_cell.angle_alpha   90.00
_cell.angle_beta   90.00
_cell.angle_gamma   90.00
#
_symmetry.space_group_name_H-M   'P 1'
#
loop_
_entity.id
_entity.type
_entity.pdbx_description
1 polymer ?
#
loop_
_entity_poly.entity_id
_entity_poly.type
_entity_poly.pdbx_seq_one_letter_code
_entity_poly.pdbx_strand_id
1 'polypeptide(L)'
;MFFDVNILLLCQIKKSNEIFFCMQERIIPSSELIINGDGSIFHLHLLPEQLADIVFLVGDPGRVAMVAEFFDQIECRVSNREFNTVTGTYKGKRMTVLSTGIGIGNIDISVTELDALANIDFATRKVKEQHRQLTLVRLGTSGALQEDISVGDVVCAHTSVGFDGLLNYYAGRNEICDLDIEKAFIEHTGWNELLPKPYFIDCNEELWELFKDSVTEGITIASPGFYAPQGRWVRLQPADPNLNAKIEAFRFNGRRITNYEMESSALAGLATLMGHRATTLCTIIAQRIAKDACTDYKPFVREMIQMALDKLATI
;
A
#
# COMPACT_ATOMS: atom_id res chain seq x y z
N MET A 1 -12.56 5.07 -39.69
CA MET A 1 -12.53 4.45 -38.39
C MET A 1 -11.24 4.78 -37.60
N PHE A 2 -10.34 5.63 -38.08
CA PHE A 2 -9.12 6.08 -37.36
C PHE A 2 -9.21 7.53 -36.82
N PHE A 3 -10.29 8.25 -37.06
CA PHE A 3 -10.45 9.66 -36.63
C PHE A 3 -11.07 9.80 -35.24
N ASP A 4 -11.82 8.81 -34.73
CA ASP A 4 -12.56 8.93 -33.46
C ASP A 4 -11.66 8.68 -32.22
N VAL A 5 -10.63 7.86 -32.34
CA VAL A 5 -9.74 7.53 -31.21
C VAL A 5 -8.86 8.73 -30.80
N ASN A 6 -8.40 9.51 -31.79
CA ASN A 6 -7.59 10.70 -31.53
C ASN A 6 -8.39 11.86 -30.89
N ILE A 7 -9.67 11.99 -31.24
CA ILE A 7 -10.54 13.04 -30.68
C ILE A 7 -10.90 12.70 -29.22
N LEU A 8 -11.18 11.43 -28.91
CA LEU A 8 -11.43 10.96 -27.55
C LEU A 8 -10.21 11.13 -26.65
N LEU A 9 -9.02 10.78 -27.14
CA LEU A 9 -7.75 10.95 -26.41
C LEU A 9 -7.44 12.42 -26.15
N LEU A 10 -7.62 13.29 -27.13
CA LEU A 10 -7.45 14.74 -26.99
C LEU A 10 -8.47 15.37 -26.04
N CYS A 11 -9.73 14.88 -26.02
CA CYS A 11 -10.74 15.30 -25.06
C CYS A 11 -10.42 14.85 -23.62
N GLN A 12 -9.88 13.65 -23.45
CA GLN A 12 -9.44 13.14 -22.14
C GLN A 12 -8.24 13.92 -21.62
N ILE A 13 -7.22 14.17 -22.46
CA ILE A 13 -6.05 14.97 -22.11
C ILE A 13 -6.46 16.41 -21.76
N LYS A 14 -7.40 17.01 -22.49
CA LYS A 14 -7.89 18.35 -22.22
C LYS A 14 -8.66 18.42 -20.89
N LYS A 15 -9.53 17.44 -20.61
CA LYS A 15 -10.22 17.31 -19.32
C LYS A 15 -9.24 17.10 -18.16
N SER A 16 -8.25 16.23 -18.34
CA SER A 16 -7.21 15.99 -17.33
C SER A 16 -6.41 17.26 -17.02
N ASN A 17 -6.04 18.02 -18.04
CA ASN A 17 -5.32 19.29 -17.88
C ASN A 17 -6.20 20.38 -17.23
N GLU A 18 -7.49 20.46 -17.55
CA GLU A 18 -8.43 21.40 -16.92
C GLU A 18 -8.68 21.05 -15.44
N ILE A 19 -8.80 19.75 -15.12
CA ILE A 19 -8.94 19.28 -13.73
C ILE A 19 -7.65 19.57 -12.96
N PHE A 20 -6.49 19.26 -13.53
CA PHE A 20 -5.18 19.52 -12.90
C PHE A 20 -4.96 21.01 -12.65
N PHE A 21 -5.26 21.86 -13.63
CA PHE A 21 -5.17 23.32 -13.47
C PHE A 21 -6.14 23.87 -12.40
N CYS A 22 -7.38 23.34 -12.36
CA CYS A 22 -8.35 23.71 -11.33
C CYS A 22 -7.90 23.27 -9.93
N MET A 23 -7.20 22.14 -9.80
CA MET A 23 -6.66 21.65 -8.52
C MET A 23 -5.49 22.51 -8.04
N GLN A 24 -4.62 23.00 -8.92
CA GLN A 24 -3.50 23.89 -8.55
C GLN A 24 -3.96 25.26 -8.00
N GLU A 25 -5.08 25.79 -8.50
CA GLU A 25 -5.63 27.06 -8.02
C GLU A 25 -6.46 26.93 -6.74
N ARG A 26 -6.82 25.70 -6.33
CA ARG A 26 -7.60 25.48 -5.13
C ARG A 26 -6.79 25.74 -3.87
N ILE A 27 -7.26 26.65 -3.02
CA ILE A 27 -6.75 26.81 -1.65
C ILE A 27 -7.45 25.75 -0.78
N ILE A 28 -6.68 24.83 -0.19
CA ILE A 28 -7.20 23.74 0.63
C ILE A 28 -7.64 24.29 1.99
N PRO A 29 -8.91 24.12 2.40
CA PRO A 29 -9.40 24.61 3.69
C PRO A 29 -8.67 23.96 4.88
N SER A 30 -8.61 24.66 6.01
CA SER A 30 -7.95 24.17 7.23
C SER A 30 -8.61 22.91 7.82
N SER A 31 -9.88 22.67 7.52
CA SER A 31 -10.61 21.45 7.92
C SER A 31 -10.27 20.22 7.08
N GLU A 32 -9.71 20.41 5.88
CA GLU A 32 -9.31 19.33 4.98
C GLU A 32 -7.81 19.00 5.08
N LEU A 33 -6.98 20.02 5.23
CA LEU A 33 -5.56 19.87 5.51
C LEU A 33 -5.25 20.52 6.87
N ILE A 34 -5.14 19.71 7.91
CA ILE A 34 -4.85 20.19 9.25
C ILE A 34 -3.34 20.28 9.42
N ILE A 35 -2.86 21.47 9.80
CA ILE A 35 -1.46 21.76 10.10
C ILE A 35 -1.38 22.16 11.57
N ASN A 36 -0.47 21.57 12.33
CA ASN A 36 -0.25 21.86 13.74
C ASN A 36 0.38 23.25 13.91
N GLY A 37 0.36 23.77 15.14
CA GLY A 37 0.92 25.08 15.46
C GLY A 37 2.43 25.20 15.26
N ASP A 38 3.15 24.08 15.20
CA ASP A 38 4.58 24.00 14.90
C ASP A 38 4.89 23.85 13.39
N GLY A 39 3.85 23.84 12.54
CA GLY A 39 3.97 23.69 11.09
C GLY A 39 3.96 22.23 10.61
N SER A 40 3.94 21.25 11.50
CA SER A 40 3.87 19.83 11.13
C SER A 40 2.48 19.42 10.66
N ILE A 41 2.42 18.32 9.83
CA ILE A 41 1.15 17.74 9.44
C ILE A 41 0.50 17.01 10.62
N PHE A 42 -0.83 16.86 10.60
CA PHE A 42 -1.63 16.59 11.79
C PHE A 42 -1.35 15.24 12.45
N HIS A 43 -1.45 14.12 11.71
CA HIS A 43 -1.30 12.80 12.29
C HIS A 43 0.15 12.35 12.35
N LEU A 44 0.90 12.46 11.25
CA LEU A 44 2.29 12.04 11.19
C LEU A 44 3.23 12.95 12.01
N HIS A 45 2.82 14.17 12.28
CA HIS A 45 3.58 15.18 13.02
C HIS A 45 4.95 15.49 12.40
N LEU A 46 5.05 15.32 11.06
CA LEU A 46 6.25 15.57 10.28
C LEU A 46 6.22 16.96 9.65
N LEU A 47 7.40 17.52 9.48
CA LEU A 47 7.65 18.69 8.63
C LEU A 47 8.07 18.21 7.22
N PRO A 48 7.77 19.00 6.15
CA PRO A 48 8.12 18.60 4.77
C PRO A 48 9.59 18.23 4.54
N GLU A 49 10.52 18.93 5.20
CA GLU A 49 11.96 18.68 5.11
C GLU A 49 12.41 17.38 5.79
N GLN A 50 11.60 16.83 6.70
CA GLN A 50 11.91 15.59 7.39
C GLN A 50 11.59 14.34 6.56
N LEU A 51 10.86 14.48 5.44
CA LEU A 51 10.48 13.39 4.56
C LEU A 51 11.51 13.13 3.47
N ALA A 52 11.97 11.87 3.33
CA ALA A 52 12.75 11.40 2.19
C ALA A 52 11.86 10.97 1.01
N ASP A 53 12.45 10.80 -0.19
CA ASP A 53 11.72 10.33 -1.38
C ASP A 53 11.44 8.82 -1.33
N ILE A 54 12.28 8.05 -0.64
CA ILE A 54 12.09 6.62 -0.39
C ILE A 54 11.54 6.46 1.03
N VAL A 55 10.35 5.87 1.13
CA VAL A 55 9.64 5.70 2.40
C VAL A 55 9.27 4.24 2.60
N PHE A 56 9.79 3.66 3.66
CA PHE A 56 9.34 2.36 4.16
C PHE A 56 8.13 2.52 5.08
N LEU A 57 7.09 1.74 4.82
CA LEU A 57 5.89 1.68 5.64
C LEU A 57 5.85 0.34 6.39
N VAL A 58 5.64 0.39 7.69
CA VAL A 58 5.54 -0.80 8.55
C VAL A 58 4.30 -0.74 9.41
N GLY A 59 3.65 -1.86 9.68
CA GLY A 59 2.45 -1.87 10.53
C GLY A 59 2.80 -1.71 12.02
N ASP A 60 3.86 -2.38 12.47
CA ASP A 60 4.31 -2.41 13.87
C ASP A 60 5.27 -1.25 14.15
N PRO A 61 4.97 -0.37 15.13
CA PRO A 61 5.91 0.67 15.57
C PRO A 61 7.29 0.14 15.99
N GLY A 62 7.37 -1.07 16.54
CA GLY A 62 8.63 -1.71 16.89
C GLY A 62 9.51 -2.04 15.68
N ARG A 63 8.90 -2.24 14.50
CA ARG A 63 9.64 -2.51 13.26
C ARG A 63 10.36 -1.27 12.72
N VAL A 64 9.93 -0.06 13.07
CA VAL A 64 10.66 1.18 12.75
C VAL A 64 12.09 1.13 13.31
N ALA A 65 12.25 0.68 14.55
CA ALA A 65 13.58 0.51 15.13
C ALA A 65 14.41 -0.53 14.38
N MET A 66 13.81 -1.67 13.98
CA MET A 66 14.51 -2.72 13.22
C MET A 66 15.03 -2.22 11.87
N VAL A 67 14.28 -1.38 11.16
CA VAL A 67 14.75 -0.76 9.90
C VAL A 67 15.83 0.27 10.18
N ALA A 68 15.63 1.12 11.19
CA ALA A 68 16.55 2.19 11.55
C ALA A 68 17.91 1.69 12.08
N GLU A 69 18.01 0.44 12.57
CA GLU A 69 19.26 -0.21 12.93
C GLU A 69 20.23 -0.35 11.76
N PHE A 70 19.74 -0.40 10.53
CA PHE A 70 20.54 -0.48 9.31
C PHE A 70 21.02 0.88 8.80
N PHE A 71 20.43 2.00 9.27
CA PHE A 71 20.82 3.32 8.78
C PHE A 71 22.23 3.71 9.26
N ASP A 72 23.04 4.22 8.34
CA ASP A 72 24.39 4.71 8.62
C ASP A 72 24.36 5.94 9.55
N GLN A 73 23.34 6.80 9.31
CA GLN A 73 23.14 8.03 10.09
C GLN A 73 21.64 8.30 10.24
N ILE A 74 21.24 8.72 11.41
CA ILE A 74 19.88 9.19 11.72
C ILE A 74 19.84 10.71 11.68
N GLU A 75 18.90 11.26 10.92
CA GLU A 75 18.65 12.71 10.84
C GLU A 75 17.61 13.18 11.85
N CYS A 76 16.49 12.47 11.92
CA CYS A 76 15.41 12.81 12.88
C CYS A 76 14.62 11.59 13.32
N ARG A 77 13.94 11.75 14.46
CA ARG A 77 12.95 10.82 14.99
C ARG A 77 11.73 11.60 15.41
N VAL A 78 10.55 11.18 14.96
CA VAL A 78 9.28 11.79 15.33
C VAL A 78 8.33 10.68 15.78
N SER A 79 7.55 10.92 16.83
CA SER A 79 6.56 9.97 17.34
C SER A 79 5.29 10.70 17.70
N ASN A 80 4.19 10.30 17.12
CA ASN A 80 2.86 10.79 17.45
C ASN A 80 1.84 9.66 17.27
N ARG A 81 1.07 9.35 18.29
CA ARG A 81 0.11 8.23 18.28
C ARG A 81 0.81 6.91 17.88
N GLU A 82 0.26 6.15 16.94
CA GLU A 82 0.85 4.95 16.33
C GLU A 82 1.91 5.24 15.26
N PHE A 83 2.06 6.50 14.85
CA PHE A 83 2.99 6.92 13.81
C PHE A 83 4.35 7.24 14.41
N ASN A 84 5.28 6.31 14.26
CA ASN A 84 6.70 6.52 14.60
C ASN A 84 7.48 6.65 13.30
N THR A 85 8.28 7.70 13.18
CA THR A 85 9.06 7.99 11.99
C THR A 85 10.54 8.13 12.33
N VAL A 86 11.38 7.55 11.51
CA VAL A 86 12.83 7.78 11.51
C VAL A 86 13.26 8.09 10.09
N THR A 87 13.94 9.23 9.91
CA THR A 87 14.62 9.57 8.65
C THR A 87 16.11 9.52 8.87
N GLY A 88 16.83 8.99 7.90
CA GLY A 88 18.27 8.82 7.93
C GLY A 88 18.84 8.43 6.57
N THR A 89 20.08 7.94 6.57
CA THR A 89 20.77 7.50 5.35
C THR A 89 21.16 6.04 5.43
N TYR A 90 21.07 5.34 4.31
CA TYR A 90 21.55 3.99 4.11
C TYR A 90 22.33 3.91 2.78
N LYS A 91 23.61 3.52 2.84
CA LYS A 91 24.51 3.48 1.66
C LYS A 91 24.47 4.78 0.85
N GLY A 92 24.41 5.93 1.56
CA GLY A 92 24.38 7.26 0.95
C GLY A 92 23.01 7.70 0.41
N LYS A 93 21.96 6.87 0.48
CA LYS A 93 20.59 7.24 0.11
C LYS A 93 19.80 7.69 1.33
N ARG A 94 19.10 8.81 1.21
CA ARG A 94 18.20 9.32 2.24
C ARG A 94 16.90 8.54 2.20
N MET A 95 16.49 7.96 3.33
CA MET A 95 15.31 7.11 3.46
C MET A 95 14.54 7.47 4.73
N THR A 96 13.23 7.30 4.68
CA THR A 96 12.33 7.40 5.84
C THR A 96 11.72 6.04 6.12
N VAL A 97 11.60 5.66 7.39
CA VAL A 97 10.74 4.56 7.82
C VAL A 97 9.65 5.10 8.74
N LEU A 98 8.40 4.70 8.48
CA LEU A 98 7.20 5.16 9.18
C LEU A 98 6.34 3.97 9.58
N SER A 99 5.91 3.90 10.84
CA SER A 99 4.82 2.98 11.23
C SER A 99 3.46 3.58 10.89
N THR A 100 2.60 2.76 10.33
CA THR A 100 1.22 3.14 10.00
C THR A 100 0.19 2.62 11.01
N GLY A 101 0.59 1.70 11.91
CA GLY A 101 -0.39 0.87 12.59
C GLY A 101 -0.98 -0.18 11.65
N ILE A 102 -2.17 -0.68 11.96
CA ILE A 102 -2.84 -1.77 11.24
C ILE A 102 -4.08 -1.23 10.53
N GLY A 103 -4.23 -1.63 9.26
CA GLY A 103 -5.47 -1.49 8.52
C GLY A 103 -5.54 -0.29 7.59
N ILE A 104 -6.54 -0.35 6.73
CA ILE A 104 -6.73 0.52 5.57
C ILE A 104 -6.93 2.00 5.95
N GLY A 105 -7.67 2.29 7.03
CA GLY A 105 -7.90 3.67 7.46
C GLY A 105 -6.61 4.40 7.83
N ASN A 106 -5.64 3.69 8.40
CA ASN A 106 -4.34 4.26 8.71
C ASN A 106 -3.49 4.47 7.44
N ILE A 107 -3.67 3.64 6.42
CA ILE A 107 -3.01 3.84 5.12
C ILE A 107 -3.59 5.07 4.42
N ASP A 108 -4.90 5.28 4.46
CA ASP A 108 -5.55 6.48 3.94
C ASP A 108 -4.94 7.76 4.54
N ILE A 109 -4.82 7.80 5.87
CA ILE A 109 -4.17 8.91 6.59
C ILE A 109 -2.71 9.05 6.17
N SER A 110 -1.94 7.96 6.24
CA SER A 110 -0.49 8.02 6.04
C SER A 110 -0.12 8.43 4.63
N VAL A 111 -0.73 7.82 3.60
CA VAL A 111 -0.39 8.12 2.20
C VAL A 111 -0.84 9.53 1.83
N THR A 112 -2.03 9.95 2.26
CA THR A 112 -2.52 11.32 2.01
C THR A 112 -1.64 12.38 2.69
N GLU A 113 -1.20 12.14 3.93
CA GLU A 113 -0.33 13.09 4.63
C GLU A 113 1.10 13.08 4.09
N LEU A 114 1.63 11.94 3.62
CA LEU A 114 2.92 11.86 2.93
C LEU A 114 2.89 12.61 1.60
N ASP A 115 1.81 12.46 0.81
CA ASP A 115 1.61 13.25 -0.40
C ASP A 115 1.51 14.74 -0.09
N ALA A 116 0.77 15.13 0.93
CA ALA A 116 0.65 16.53 1.34
C ALA A 116 2.00 17.15 1.73
N LEU A 117 2.85 16.43 2.48
CA LEU A 117 4.21 16.85 2.81
C LEU A 117 5.08 17.03 1.56
N ALA A 118 4.91 16.16 0.56
CA ALA A 118 5.66 16.20 -0.68
C ALA A 118 5.15 17.31 -1.63
N ASN A 119 3.84 17.44 -1.79
CA ASN A 119 3.21 18.12 -2.93
C ASN A 119 2.33 19.31 -2.59
N ILE A 120 2.16 19.67 -1.31
CA ILE A 120 1.42 20.86 -0.91
C ILE A 120 2.35 21.87 -0.27
N ASP A 121 2.24 23.12 -0.67
CA ASP A 121 2.85 24.27 0.03
C ASP A 121 1.95 24.63 1.23
N PHE A 122 2.44 24.39 2.44
CA PHE A 122 1.69 24.61 3.67
C PHE A 122 1.41 26.09 3.96
N ALA A 123 2.25 27.01 3.45
CA ALA A 123 2.05 28.44 3.63
C ALA A 123 0.91 28.98 2.75
N THR A 124 0.86 28.56 1.50
CA THR A 124 -0.18 28.98 0.54
C THR A 124 -1.38 28.03 0.52
N ARG A 125 -1.25 26.82 1.06
CA ARG A 125 -2.24 25.76 1.05
C ARG A 125 -2.67 25.34 -0.36
N LYS A 126 -1.76 25.41 -1.32
CA LYS A 126 -1.96 25.03 -2.71
C LYS A 126 -1.07 23.84 -3.09
N VAL A 127 -1.51 23.09 -4.07
CA VAL A 127 -0.69 22.05 -4.71
C VAL A 127 0.51 22.71 -5.38
N LYS A 128 1.71 22.17 -5.16
CA LYS A 128 2.95 22.66 -5.79
C LYS A 128 2.89 22.43 -7.31
N GLU A 129 3.52 23.33 -8.07
CA GLU A 129 3.61 23.19 -9.53
C GLU A 129 4.45 21.96 -9.93
N GLN A 130 5.54 21.71 -9.20
CA GLN A 130 6.41 20.56 -9.43
C GLN A 130 6.01 19.42 -8.51
N HIS A 131 5.52 18.33 -9.11
CA HIS A 131 5.20 17.09 -8.40
C HIS A 131 6.47 16.39 -7.92
N ARG A 132 6.51 16.07 -6.62
CA ARG A 132 7.56 15.25 -5.98
C ARG A 132 7.03 13.82 -5.84
N GLN A 133 7.54 12.91 -6.67
CA GLN A 133 7.17 11.50 -6.62
C GLN A 133 7.86 10.79 -5.46
N LEU A 134 7.08 10.13 -4.62
CA LEU A 134 7.58 9.26 -3.57
C LEU A 134 7.66 7.80 -4.04
N THR A 135 8.59 7.05 -3.44
CA THR A 135 8.69 5.59 -3.55
C THR A 135 8.29 4.97 -2.22
N LEU A 136 7.11 4.36 -2.16
CA LEU A 136 6.51 3.82 -0.95
C LEU A 136 6.63 2.29 -0.95
N VAL A 137 7.41 1.72 -0.04
CA VAL A 137 7.60 0.27 0.06
C VAL A 137 7.13 -0.21 1.44
N ARG A 138 6.03 -0.95 1.46
CA ARG A 138 5.53 -1.53 2.70
C ARG A 138 6.24 -2.85 3.00
N LEU A 139 6.76 -2.98 4.22
CA LEU A 139 7.39 -4.19 4.74
C LEU A 139 6.47 -4.81 5.79
N GLY A 140 5.72 -5.82 5.39
CA GLY A 140 4.67 -6.44 6.18
C GLY A 140 4.92 -7.90 6.55
N THR A 141 3.91 -8.49 7.17
CA THR A 141 3.79 -9.94 7.42
C THR A 141 2.43 -10.42 6.91
N SER A 142 2.35 -11.67 6.48
CA SER A 142 1.12 -12.21 5.92
C SER A 142 0.95 -13.70 6.17
N GLY A 143 -0.24 -14.22 5.84
CA GLY A 143 -0.55 -15.65 5.89
C GLY A 143 -0.77 -16.23 4.50
N ALA A 144 -0.02 -17.29 4.15
CA ALA A 144 -0.13 -17.97 2.87
C ALA A 144 -1.46 -18.74 2.71
N LEU A 145 -1.99 -18.73 1.48
CA LEU A 145 -3.19 -19.45 1.03
C LEU A 145 -2.89 -20.56 0.02
N GLN A 146 -1.63 -20.82 -0.28
CA GLN A 146 -1.20 -21.85 -1.21
C GLN A 146 -0.15 -22.75 -0.54
N GLU A 147 -0.21 -24.06 -0.78
CA GLU A 147 0.66 -25.05 -0.10
C GLU A 147 2.14 -24.90 -0.41
N ASP A 148 2.46 -24.42 -1.60
CA ASP A 148 3.83 -24.21 -2.09
C ASP A 148 4.48 -22.90 -1.65
N ILE A 149 3.77 -22.09 -0.86
CA ILE A 149 4.30 -20.86 -0.25
C ILE A 149 4.56 -21.12 1.24
N SER A 150 5.83 -21.11 1.63
CA SER A 150 6.27 -21.52 2.95
C SER A 150 6.44 -20.36 3.92
N VAL A 151 6.43 -20.66 5.22
CA VAL A 151 6.85 -19.70 6.27
C VAL A 151 8.29 -19.29 6.01
N GLY A 152 8.55 -17.99 6.05
CA GLY A 152 9.85 -17.38 5.72
C GLY A 152 9.93 -16.83 4.29
N ASP A 153 9.11 -17.32 3.36
CA ASP A 153 9.07 -16.74 2.00
C ASP A 153 8.65 -15.28 2.04
N VAL A 154 9.19 -14.50 1.11
CA VAL A 154 8.76 -13.11 0.89
C VAL A 154 7.87 -13.06 -0.35
N VAL A 155 6.63 -12.61 -0.18
CA VAL A 155 5.68 -12.39 -1.27
C VAL A 155 5.62 -10.90 -1.57
N CYS A 156 5.80 -10.54 -2.84
CA CYS A 156 5.47 -9.22 -3.36
C CYS A 156 4.01 -9.19 -3.80
N ALA A 157 3.24 -8.25 -3.30
CA ALA A 157 1.88 -7.99 -3.75
C ALA A 157 1.92 -7.32 -5.14
N HIS A 158 2.28 -8.10 -6.18
CA HIS A 158 2.27 -7.62 -7.55
C HIS A 158 0.87 -7.13 -7.93
N THR A 159 -0.17 -7.88 -7.56
CA THR A 159 -1.56 -7.41 -7.55
C THR A 159 -2.12 -7.46 -6.13
N SER A 160 -2.79 -6.41 -5.71
CA SER A 160 -3.50 -6.34 -4.44
C SER A 160 -5.01 -6.42 -4.66
N VAL A 161 -5.71 -7.12 -3.77
CA VAL A 161 -7.18 -7.21 -3.77
C VAL A 161 -7.72 -6.53 -2.52
N GLY A 162 -8.44 -5.44 -2.67
CA GLY A 162 -9.06 -4.74 -1.55
C GLY A 162 -10.46 -5.27 -1.24
N PHE A 163 -10.65 -5.82 -0.04
CA PHE A 163 -11.98 -6.19 0.49
C PHE A 163 -12.60 -5.05 1.30
N ASP A 164 -11.90 -3.95 1.43
CA ASP A 164 -12.22 -2.80 2.27
C ASP A 164 -13.15 -1.77 1.60
N GLY A 165 -13.08 -1.67 0.28
CA GLY A 165 -13.85 -0.72 -0.51
C GLY A 165 -13.34 0.73 -0.45
N LEU A 166 -12.17 1.01 0.11
CA LEU A 166 -11.65 2.39 0.26
C LEU A 166 -11.57 3.14 -1.06
N LEU A 167 -11.03 2.52 -2.11
CA LEU A 167 -10.88 3.18 -3.40
C LEU A 167 -12.20 3.57 -4.06
N ASN A 168 -13.32 2.99 -3.64
CA ASN A 168 -14.64 3.36 -4.17
C ASN A 168 -15.06 4.79 -3.75
N TYR A 169 -14.38 5.39 -2.77
CA TYR A 169 -14.58 6.79 -2.36
C TYR A 169 -13.74 7.79 -3.18
N TYR A 170 -12.79 7.31 -4.01
CA TYR A 170 -11.87 8.14 -4.77
C TYR A 170 -12.22 8.16 -6.27
N ALA A 171 -12.16 9.33 -6.89
CA ALA A 171 -12.28 9.47 -8.33
C ALA A 171 -11.09 8.78 -9.04
N GLY A 172 -11.33 8.27 -10.27
CA GLY A 172 -10.28 7.60 -11.04
C GLY A 172 -10.08 6.11 -10.70
N ARG A 173 -10.80 5.56 -9.73
CA ARG A 173 -10.67 4.16 -9.30
C ARG A 173 -10.74 3.18 -10.48
N ASN A 174 -11.71 3.33 -11.37
CA ASN A 174 -11.91 2.41 -12.51
C ASN A 174 -10.84 2.56 -13.61
N GLU A 175 -10.05 3.63 -13.57
CA GLU A 175 -8.99 3.89 -14.55
C GLU A 175 -7.71 3.13 -14.18
N ILE A 176 -7.56 2.77 -12.89
CA ILE A 176 -6.37 2.11 -12.35
C ILE A 176 -6.61 0.66 -11.91
N CYS A 177 -7.87 0.20 -11.81
CA CYS A 177 -8.22 -1.15 -11.37
C CYS A 177 -8.51 -2.09 -12.55
N ASP A 178 -8.16 -3.36 -12.40
CA ASP A 178 -8.49 -4.43 -13.36
C ASP A 178 -9.94 -4.91 -13.13
N LEU A 179 -10.84 -4.39 -13.97
CA LEU A 179 -12.28 -4.66 -13.87
C LEU A 179 -12.65 -6.09 -14.33
N ASP A 180 -11.82 -6.72 -15.14
CA ASP A 180 -12.10 -8.07 -15.67
C ASP A 180 -11.86 -9.13 -14.59
N ILE A 181 -10.74 -9.03 -13.87
CA ILE A 181 -10.48 -9.94 -12.73
C ILE A 181 -11.45 -9.68 -11.58
N GLU A 182 -11.87 -8.43 -11.34
CA GLU A 182 -12.92 -8.12 -10.36
C GLU A 182 -14.21 -8.88 -10.64
N LYS A 183 -14.68 -8.78 -11.89
CA LYS A 183 -15.89 -9.46 -12.33
C LYS A 183 -15.75 -10.97 -12.17
N ALA A 184 -14.66 -11.55 -12.67
CA ALA A 184 -14.41 -12.99 -12.56
C ALA A 184 -14.34 -13.46 -11.10
N PHE A 185 -13.73 -12.68 -10.21
CA PHE A 185 -13.63 -13.00 -8.78
C PHE A 185 -14.99 -12.98 -8.08
N ILE A 186 -15.82 -11.96 -8.36
CA ILE A 186 -17.18 -11.82 -7.81
C ILE A 186 -18.05 -13.00 -8.25
N GLU A 187 -18.02 -13.35 -9.53
CA GLU A 187 -18.77 -14.48 -10.09
C GLU A 187 -18.31 -15.82 -9.47
N HIS A 188 -17.00 -16.06 -9.41
CA HIS A 188 -16.43 -17.29 -8.87
C HIS A 188 -16.74 -17.51 -7.38
N THR A 189 -16.61 -16.46 -6.59
CA THR A 189 -16.82 -16.54 -5.13
C THR A 189 -18.28 -16.51 -4.72
N GLY A 190 -19.16 -16.05 -5.60
CA GLY A 190 -20.55 -15.68 -5.24
C GLY A 190 -20.52 -14.58 -4.16
N TRP A 191 -19.78 -13.50 -4.44
CA TRP A 191 -19.52 -12.44 -3.47
C TRP A 191 -20.80 -11.91 -2.83
N ASN A 192 -20.81 -11.81 -1.50
CA ASN A 192 -21.98 -11.35 -0.75
C ASN A 192 -22.20 -9.85 -0.98
N GLU A 193 -23.40 -9.48 -1.43
CA GLU A 193 -23.81 -8.11 -1.71
C GLU A 193 -23.75 -7.14 -0.50
N LEU A 194 -23.75 -7.68 0.72
CA LEU A 194 -23.56 -6.89 1.95
C LEU A 194 -22.12 -6.44 2.17
N LEU A 195 -21.16 -7.04 1.45
CA LEU A 195 -19.75 -6.67 1.54
C LEU A 195 -19.39 -5.59 0.51
N PRO A 196 -18.39 -4.74 0.80
CA PRO A 196 -17.87 -3.84 -0.20
C PRO A 196 -17.45 -4.61 -1.47
N LYS A 197 -17.67 -4.01 -2.64
CA LYS A 197 -17.22 -4.60 -3.90
C LYS A 197 -15.68 -4.70 -3.87
N PRO A 198 -15.09 -5.89 -4.12
CA PRO A 198 -13.64 -6.01 -4.16
C PRO A 198 -13.05 -5.25 -5.36
N TYR A 199 -11.82 -4.79 -5.23
CA TYR A 199 -11.09 -4.14 -6.31
C TYR A 199 -9.69 -4.72 -6.43
N PHE A 200 -9.17 -4.76 -7.66
CA PHE A 200 -7.86 -5.32 -7.99
C PHE A 200 -6.98 -4.22 -8.56
N ILE A 201 -5.80 -4.07 -8.01
CA ILE A 201 -4.84 -3.03 -8.38
C ILE A 201 -3.41 -3.59 -8.40
N ASP A 202 -2.68 -3.32 -9.47
CA ASP A 202 -1.29 -3.73 -9.57
C ASP A 202 -0.37 -2.73 -8.83
N CYS A 203 0.76 -3.22 -8.34
CA CYS A 203 1.82 -2.39 -7.79
C CYS A 203 2.55 -1.65 -8.93
N ASN A 204 3.47 -0.75 -8.56
CA ASN A 204 4.29 -0.07 -9.55
C ASN A 204 5.25 -1.05 -10.25
N GLU A 205 5.26 -1.05 -11.60
CA GLU A 205 6.02 -1.97 -12.44
C GLU A 205 7.55 -1.86 -12.23
N GLU A 206 8.08 -0.63 -12.06
CA GLU A 206 9.51 -0.45 -11.81
C GLU A 206 9.95 -1.10 -10.49
N LEU A 207 9.07 -1.04 -9.48
CA LEU A 207 9.33 -1.70 -8.20
C LEU A 207 9.16 -3.22 -8.29
N TRP A 208 8.19 -3.71 -9.08
CA TRP A 208 8.10 -5.14 -9.36
C TRP A 208 9.38 -5.65 -10.03
N GLU A 209 9.83 -5.01 -11.10
CA GLU A 209 11.06 -5.35 -11.80
C GLU A 209 12.30 -5.33 -10.87
N LEU A 210 12.36 -4.39 -9.93
CA LEU A 210 13.44 -4.31 -8.95
C LEU A 210 13.47 -5.51 -8.00
N PHE A 211 12.30 -6.03 -7.61
CA PHE A 211 12.19 -7.06 -6.57
C PHE A 211 12.00 -8.50 -7.10
N LYS A 212 11.47 -8.70 -8.30
CA LYS A 212 10.96 -9.99 -8.83
C LYS A 212 11.89 -11.20 -8.67
N ASP A 213 13.22 -11.00 -8.81
CA ASP A 213 14.19 -12.09 -8.69
C ASP A 213 14.48 -12.51 -7.24
N SER A 214 13.92 -11.81 -6.25
CA SER A 214 14.18 -12.03 -4.82
C SER A 214 12.93 -12.37 -4.02
N VAL A 215 11.77 -12.42 -4.68
CA VAL A 215 10.46 -12.58 -4.02
C VAL A 215 9.54 -13.48 -4.83
N THR A 216 8.52 -14.02 -4.19
CA THR A 216 7.42 -14.71 -4.87
C THR A 216 6.40 -13.70 -5.36
N GLU A 217 5.99 -13.80 -6.64
CA GLU A 217 4.89 -13.02 -7.18
C GLU A 217 3.56 -13.40 -6.50
N GLY A 218 2.79 -12.40 -6.08
CA GLY A 218 1.52 -12.63 -5.39
C GLY A 218 0.36 -11.81 -5.89
N ILE A 219 -0.86 -12.41 -5.82
CA ILE A 219 -2.11 -11.68 -5.68
C ILE A 219 -2.45 -11.70 -4.19
N THR A 220 -2.28 -10.55 -3.53
CA THR A 220 -2.39 -10.41 -2.07
C THR A 220 -3.72 -9.78 -1.69
N ILE A 221 -4.47 -10.38 -0.76
CA ILE A 221 -5.70 -9.77 -0.25
C ILE A 221 -5.38 -8.83 0.91
N ALA A 222 -5.81 -7.58 0.77
CA ALA A 222 -5.90 -6.61 1.86
C ALA A 222 -7.30 -6.70 2.48
N SER A 223 -7.36 -7.25 3.68
CA SER A 223 -8.60 -7.54 4.38
C SER A 223 -8.92 -6.44 5.41
N PRO A 224 -10.19 -6.00 5.56
CA PRO A 224 -10.57 -4.97 6.53
C PRO A 224 -10.50 -5.44 7.98
N GLY A 225 -10.23 -6.71 8.23
CA GLY A 225 -10.13 -7.28 9.58
C GLY A 225 -9.35 -8.57 9.61
N PHE A 226 -8.79 -8.89 10.78
CA PHE A 226 -7.91 -10.03 10.98
C PHE A 226 -8.66 -11.36 11.17
N TYR A 227 -9.85 -11.34 11.78
CA TYR A 227 -10.57 -12.56 12.13
C TYR A 227 -11.55 -13.03 11.04
N ALA A 228 -12.84 -12.76 11.18
CA ALA A 228 -13.86 -13.24 10.25
C ALA A 228 -13.62 -12.80 8.78
N PRO A 229 -13.18 -11.55 8.49
CA PRO A 229 -12.87 -11.15 7.12
C PRO A 229 -11.75 -11.96 6.45
N GLN A 230 -10.88 -12.60 7.24
CA GLN A 230 -9.87 -13.55 6.75
C GLN A 230 -10.28 -15.01 7.01
N GLY A 231 -11.54 -15.29 7.31
CA GLY A 231 -12.06 -16.64 7.54
C GLY A 231 -11.63 -17.28 8.87
N ARG A 232 -11.15 -16.50 9.85
CA ARG A 232 -10.83 -17.01 11.19
C ARG A 232 -12.11 -17.10 12.04
N TRP A 233 -12.39 -18.27 12.52
CA TRP A 233 -13.52 -18.56 13.39
C TRP A 233 -13.03 -18.81 14.82
N VAL A 234 -13.17 -17.82 15.71
CA VAL A 234 -12.85 -17.98 17.13
C VAL A 234 -14.13 -18.29 17.92
N ARG A 235 -14.99 -17.32 18.12
CA ARG A 235 -16.29 -17.46 18.78
C ARG A 235 -17.45 -17.08 17.84
N LEU A 236 -17.30 -15.98 17.10
CA LEU A 236 -18.26 -15.56 16.10
C LEU A 236 -17.96 -16.24 14.77
N GLN A 237 -18.97 -16.86 14.19
CA GLN A 237 -18.88 -17.54 12.90
C GLN A 237 -18.75 -16.52 11.78
N PRO A 238 -17.83 -16.72 10.80
CA PRO A 238 -17.86 -15.97 9.55
C PRO A 238 -19.17 -16.15 8.81
N ALA A 239 -19.63 -15.09 8.11
CA ALA A 239 -20.89 -15.11 7.35
C ALA A 239 -20.85 -16.16 6.21
N ASP A 240 -19.71 -16.33 5.56
CA ASP A 240 -19.44 -17.45 4.64
C ASP A 240 -18.23 -18.24 5.13
N PRO A 241 -18.44 -19.39 5.80
CA PRO A 241 -17.36 -20.25 6.27
C PRO A 241 -16.53 -20.87 5.14
N ASN A 242 -17.05 -20.91 3.90
CA ASN A 242 -16.41 -21.51 2.73
C ASN A 242 -15.67 -20.47 1.86
N LEU A 243 -15.72 -19.20 2.21
CA LEU A 243 -15.10 -18.13 1.39
C LEU A 243 -13.61 -18.39 1.12
N ASN A 244 -12.85 -18.82 2.12
CA ASN A 244 -11.42 -19.13 1.93
C ASN A 244 -11.18 -20.24 0.92
N ALA A 245 -11.99 -21.32 0.93
CA ALA A 245 -11.87 -22.39 -0.04
C ALA A 245 -12.17 -21.90 -1.48
N LYS A 246 -13.15 -21.02 -1.64
CA LYS A 246 -13.45 -20.39 -2.93
C LYS A 246 -12.30 -19.50 -3.39
N ILE A 247 -11.72 -18.68 -2.51
CA ILE A 247 -10.58 -17.81 -2.77
C ILE A 247 -9.35 -18.62 -3.17
N GLU A 248 -9.03 -19.67 -2.45
CA GLU A 248 -7.90 -20.59 -2.73
C GLU A 248 -8.05 -21.24 -4.12
N ALA A 249 -9.26 -21.61 -4.49
CA ALA A 249 -9.58 -22.23 -5.78
C ALA A 249 -9.63 -21.22 -6.94
N PHE A 250 -9.71 -19.91 -6.68
CA PHE A 250 -9.81 -18.91 -7.73
C PHE A 250 -8.58 -18.89 -8.64
N ARG A 251 -8.85 -18.88 -9.95
CA ARG A 251 -7.81 -18.75 -11.00
C ARG A 251 -8.30 -17.80 -12.08
N PHE A 252 -7.41 -16.89 -12.50
CA PHE A 252 -7.66 -15.96 -13.59
C PHE A 252 -6.39 -15.81 -14.44
N ASN A 253 -6.45 -16.21 -15.71
CA ASN A 253 -5.29 -16.19 -16.62
C ASN A 253 -4.04 -16.88 -16.03
N GLY A 254 -4.21 -17.99 -15.33
CA GLY A 254 -3.13 -18.72 -14.66
C GLY A 254 -2.68 -18.14 -13.32
N ARG A 255 -3.15 -16.96 -12.96
CA ARG A 255 -2.84 -16.30 -11.66
C ARG A 255 -3.77 -16.79 -10.55
N ARG A 256 -3.29 -16.74 -9.31
CA ARG A 256 -4.01 -17.22 -8.12
C ARG A 256 -3.81 -16.29 -6.94
N ILE A 257 -4.77 -16.27 -6.02
CA ILE A 257 -4.60 -15.57 -4.74
C ILE A 257 -3.55 -16.31 -3.90
N THR A 258 -2.60 -15.58 -3.34
CA THR A 258 -1.43 -16.16 -2.65
C THR A 258 -1.47 -16.02 -1.14
N ASN A 259 -1.92 -14.88 -0.61
CA ASN A 259 -1.81 -14.57 0.81
C ASN A 259 -2.78 -13.48 1.26
N TYR A 260 -2.91 -13.35 2.58
CA TYR A 260 -3.69 -12.31 3.26
C TYR A 260 -2.78 -11.35 4.04
N GLU A 261 -3.03 -10.05 3.88
CA GLU A 261 -2.58 -8.98 4.79
C GLU A 261 -3.69 -7.93 4.94
N MET A 262 -3.41 -6.66 5.27
CA MET A 262 -4.47 -5.72 5.66
C MET A 262 -4.30 -4.31 5.07
N GLU A 263 -3.34 -4.02 4.17
CA GLU A 263 -3.00 -2.63 3.75
C GLU A 263 -2.61 -2.46 2.28
N SER A 264 -2.17 -3.50 1.58
CA SER A 264 -1.53 -3.42 0.26
C SER A 264 -2.39 -2.76 -0.82
N SER A 265 -3.70 -3.02 -0.82
CA SER A 265 -4.62 -2.50 -1.83
C SER A 265 -4.80 -0.98 -1.76
N ALA A 266 -4.97 -0.47 -0.54
CA ALA A 266 -5.09 0.97 -0.31
C ALA A 266 -3.78 1.69 -0.66
N LEU A 267 -2.64 1.10 -0.26
CA LEU A 267 -1.32 1.66 -0.57
C LEU A 267 -1.10 1.74 -2.08
N ALA A 268 -1.29 0.64 -2.81
CA ALA A 268 -1.12 0.61 -4.26
C ALA A 268 -2.07 1.58 -4.96
N GLY A 269 -3.35 1.59 -4.57
CA GLY A 269 -4.37 2.43 -5.19
C GLY A 269 -4.17 3.91 -4.96
N LEU A 270 -3.98 4.33 -3.71
CA LEU A 270 -3.78 5.74 -3.37
C LEU A 270 -2.47 6.28 -3.96
N ALA A 271 -1.38 5.50 -3.87
CA ALA A 271 -0.11 5.89 -4.47
C ALA A 271 -0.24 6.10 -5.98
N THR A 272 -0.90 5.19 -6.69
CA THR A 272 -1.14 5.32 -8.13
C THR A 272 -1.97 6.55 -8.47
N LEU A 273 -3.08 6.79 -7.75
CA LEU A 273 -3.94 7.97 -7.96
C LEU A 273 -3.21 9.29 -7.68
N MET A 274 -2.24 9.30 -6.75
CA MET A 274 -1.44 10.46 -6.38
C MET A 274 -0.13 10.58 -7.19
N GLY A 275 0.14 9.66 -8.13
CA GLY A 275 1.34 9.70 -8.98
C GLY A 275 2.63 9.25 -8.29
N HIS A 276 2.53 8.47 -7.21
CA HIS A 276 3.63 7.85 -6.50
C HIS A 276 3.90 6.41 -6.97
N ARG A 277 5.08 5.88 -6.65
CA ARG A 277 5.40 4.46 -6.84
C ARG A 277 5.16 3.71 -5.54
N ALA A 278 4.48 2.57 -5.60
CA ALA A 278 4.25 1.77 -4.40
C ALA A 278 4.31 0.26 -4.66
N THR A 279 4.78 -0.49 -3.67
CA THR A 279 4.66 -1.95 -3.57
C THR A 279 4.59 -2.40 -2.12
N THR A 280 4.13 -3.63 -1.90
CA THR A 280 4.10 -4.29 -0.59
C THR A 280 4.86 -5.61 -0.66
N LEU A 281 5.83 -5.76 0.24
CA LEU A 281 6.56 -6.99 0.49
C LEU A 281 6.11 -7.57 1.83
N CYS A 282 5.73 -8.85 1.85
CA CYS A 282 5.30 -9.51 3.08
C CYS A 282 6.08 -10.79 3.32
N THR A 283 6.68 -10.91 4.48
CA THR A 283 7.18 -12.20 4.98
C THR A 283 6.00 -13.07 5.38
N ILE A 284 5.96 -14.30 4.90
CA ILE A 284 4.97 -15.30 5.33
C ILE A 284 5.30 -15.76 6.73
N ILE A 285 4.34 -15.56 7.65
CA ILE A 285 4.48 -15.97 9.07
C ILE A 285 3.46 -17.03 9.49
N ALA A 286 2.51 -17.36 8.61
CA ALA A 286 1.51 -18.39 8.86
C ALA A 286 1.16 -19.08 7.54
N GLN A 287 1.04 -20.41 7.60
CA GLN A 287 0.53 -21.24 6.50
C GLN A 287 -0.91 -21.66 6.84
N ARG A 288 -1.88 -21.10 6.14
CA ARG A 288 -3.28 -21.22 6.52
C ARG A 288 -3.91 -22.57 6.20
N ILE A 289 -3.41 -23.23 5.16
CA ILE A 289 -3.85 -24.58 4.76
C ILE A 289 -3.31 -25.60 5.77
N ALA A 290 -2.03 -25.53 6.09
CA ALA A 290 -1.41 -26.38 7.10
C ALA A 290 -1.83 -26.04 8.55
N LYS A 291 -2.53 -24.90 8.74
CA LYS A 291 -2.93 -24.35 10.06
C LYS A 291 -1.76 -24.16 11.01
N ASP A 292 -0.61 -23.80 10.44
CA ASP A 292 0.62 -23.53 11.16
C ASP A 292 0.90 -22.04 11.26
N ALA A 293 1.57 -21.60 12.33
CA ALA A 293 1.96 -20.22 12.54
C ALA A 293 3.32 -20.16 13.24
N CYS A 294 4.22 -19.36 12.69
CA CYS A 294 5.53 -19.10 13.27
C CYS A 294 5.45 -17.90 14.24
N THR A 295 5.78 -18.12 15.50
CA THR A 295 5.86 -17.07 16.51
C THR A 295 7.22 -16.37 16.54
N ASP A 296 8.27 -17.02 16.08
CA ASP A 296 9.64 -16.45 15.96
C ASP A 296 9.95 -16.08 14.49
N TYR A 297 9.18 -15.15 13.95
CA TYR A 297 9.30 -14.67 12.57
C TYR A 297 10.25 -13.48 12.39
N LYS A 298 10.79 -12.91 13.48
CA LYS A 298 11.64 -11.71 13.41
C LYS A 298 12.88 -11.87 12.54
N PRO A 299 13.60 -13.03 12.54
CA PRO A 299 14.73 -13.23 11.64
C PRO A 299 14.37 -13.07 10.16
N PHE A 300 13.27 -13.69 9.70
CA PHE A 300 12.80 -13.59 8.31
C PHE A 300 12.41 -12.16 7.93
N VAL A 301 11.77 -11.43 8.84
CA VAL A 301 11.44 -10.01 8.62
C VAL A 301 12.71 -9.18 8.49
N ARG A 302 13.77 -9.47 9.29
CA ARG A 302 15.05 -8.76 9.21
C ARG A 302 15.75 -9.00 7.87
N GLU A 303 15.71 -10.21 7.34
CA GLU A 303 16.24 -10.56 6.01
C GLU A 303 15.48 -9.80 4.91
N MET A 304 14.15 -9.75 4.96
CA MET A 304 13.34 -8.95 4.03
C MET A 304 13.68 -7.47 4.10
N ILE A 305 13.85 -6.90 5.30
CA ILE A 305 14.25 -5.50 5.49
C ILE A 305 15.61 -5.23 4.82
N GLN A 306 16.60 -6.08 5.09
CA GLN A 306 17.94 -5.95 4.50
C GLN A 306 17.90 -6.00 2.98
N MET A 307 17.20 -6.97 2.41
CA MET A 307 17.03 -7.13 0.97
C MET A 307 16.37 -5.89 0.35
N ALA A 308 15.31 -5.36 0.98
CA ALA A 308 14.60 -4.19 0.48
C ALA A 308 15.46 -2.92 0.53
N LEU A 309 16.20 -2.70 1.61
CA LEU A 309 17.14 -1.59 1.77
C LEU A 309 18.24 -1.64 0.70
N ASP A 310 18.84 -2.83 0.50
CA ASP A 310 19.92 -3.03 -0.48
C ASP A 310 19.46 -2.71 -1.90
N LYS A 311 18.31 -3.22 -2.30
CA LYS A 311 17.77 -2.96 -3.66
C LYS A 311 17.39 -1.48 -3.85
N LEU A 312 16.73 -0.84 -2.90
CA LEU A 312 16.34 0.56 -3.01
C LEU A 312 17.54 1.53 -2.91
N ALA A 313 18.64 1.12 -2.33
CA ALA A 313 19.86 1.92 -2.35
C ALA A 313 20.50 2.00 -3.76
N THR A 314 20.06 1.18 -4.72
CA THR A 314 20.59 1.20 -6.10
C THR A 314 19.88 2.17 -7.03
N ILE A 315 18.74 2.73 -6.63
CA ILE A 315 17.92 3.64 -7.45
C ILE A 315 17.97 5.09 -6.98
#